data_98b3420662256f038715b622204373d5
#
_entry.id   98b3420662256f038715b622204373d5
#
_cell.length_a   1.000
_cell.length_b   1.000
_cell.length_c   1.000
_cell.angle_alpha   90.00
_cell.angle_beta   90.00
_cell.angle_gamma   90.00
#
_symmetry.space_group_name_H-M   'P 1'
#
loop_
_entity.id
_entity.type
_entity.pdbx_description
1 polymer ?
#
loop_
_entity_poly.entity_id
_entity_poly.type
_entity_poly.pdbx_seq_one_letter_code
_entity_poly.pdbx_strand_id
1 'polypeptide(L)'
;MQIAMWSGPRNLSTAMMYAFGARPDFDIIDEPFYAAYLHKTGINHPMRDEIIASQQINPVGVIDDLVNKKHQVKLHRYQKHMTQHMLEGFDLTWLNEVTNVFLIRHPARVIKSFGARLNNATIDDIGFKQQLKLFNYVSELGHRPLVIDSFDIRK
;
A
#
# COMPACT_ATOMS: atom_id res chain seq x y z
N MET A 1 3.35 13.14 11.71
CA MET A 1 2.20 12.49 11.06
C MET A 1 2.71 11.30 10.27
N GLN A 2 2.01 10.18 10.32
CA GLN A 2 2.29 9.01 9.49
C GLN A 2 1.08 8.77 8.57
N ILE A 3 1.31 8.73 7.26
CA ILE A 3 0.27 8.53 6.25
C ILE A 3 0.44 7.14 5.65
N ALA A 4 -0.57 6.29 5.77
CA ALA A 4 -0.68 5.03 5.05
C ALA A 4 -1.56 5.25 3.80
N MET A 5 -0.92 5.30 2.63
CA MET A 5 -1.60 5.46 1.34
C MET A 5 -1.90 4.10 0.72
N TRP A 6 -3.16 3.72 0.72
CA TRP A 6 -3.68 2.46 0.21
C TRP A 6 -4.11 2.58 -1.24
N SER A 7 -3.58 1.74 -2.10
CA SER A 7 -3.97 1.73 -3.53
C SER A 7 -3.91 0.33 -4.14
N GLY A 8 -4.69 0.11 -5.18
CA GLY A 8 -4.42 -0.94 -6.14
C GLY A 8 -3.37 -0.50 -7.17
N PRO A 9 -2.95 -1.40 -8.08
CA PRO A 9 -2.00 -1.08 -9.13
C PRO A 9 -2.54 -0.02 -10.09
N ARG A 10 -1.64 0.73 -10.72
CA ARG A 10 -1.95 1.73 -11.77
C ARG A 10 -2.79 2.94 -11.31
N ASN A 11 -2.72 3.28 -10.03
CA ASN A 11 -3.47 4.38 -9.40
C ASN A 11 -2.65 5.66 -9.15
N LEU A 12 -1.49 5.85 -9.79
CA LEU A 12 -0.55 6.96 -9.54
C LEU A 12 0.12 6.95 -8.16
N SER A 13 0.05 5.87 -7.40
CA SER A 13 0.62 5.77 -6.04
C SER A 13 2.12 6.06 -6.00
N THR A 14 2.88 5.62 -7.02
CA THR A 14 4.31 5.90 -7.13
C THR A 14 4.60 7.39 -7.37
N ALA A 15 3.81 8.06 -8.21
CA ALA A 15 3.96 9.50 -8.43
C ALA A 15 3.67 10.30 -7.16
N MET A 16 2.63 9.91 -6.42
CA MET A 16 2.32 10.48 -5.10
C MET A 16 3.46 10.27 -4.10
N MET A 17 4.02 9.07 -4.04
CA MET A 17 5.16 8.77 -3.17
C MET A 17 6.35 9.69 -3.48
N TYR A 18 6.70 9.86 -4.75
CA TYR A 18 7.79 10.77 -5.14
C TYR A 18 7.47 12.23 -4.83
N ALA A 19 6.21 12.67 -4.98
CA ALA A 19 5.81 14.02 -4.62
C ALA A 19 6.00 14.29 -3.12
N PHE A 20 5.65 13.33 -2.25
CA PHE A 20 5.94 13.44 -0.82
C PHE A 20 7.43 13.32 -0.53
N GLY A 21 8.16 12.43 -1.22
CA GLY A 21 9.61 12.26 -1.05
C GLY A 21 10.45 13.48 -1.46
N ALA A 22 9.92 14.34 -2.35
CA ALA A 22 10.55 15.60 -2.73
C ALA A 22 10.48 16.66 -1.60
N ARG A 23 9.64 16.44 -0.58
CA ARG A 23 9.54 17.33 0.57
C ARG A 23 10.65 17.04 1.57
N PRO A 24 11.27 18.06 2.16
CA PRO A 24 12.36 17.87 3.13
C PRO A 24 11.89 17.25 4.47
N ASP A 25 10.58 17.36 4.77
CA ASP A 25 9.97 16.96 6.03
C ASP A 25 9.35 15.54 6.01
N PHE A 26 9.42 14.81 4.88
CA PHE A 26 8.86 13.46 4.75
C PHE A 26 9.91 12.38 4.52
N ASP A 27 9.83 11.29 5.31
CA ASP A 27 10.38 9.97 4.94
C ASP A 27 9.38 9.25 4.05
N ILE A 28 9.87 8.44 3.10
CA ILE A 28 9.04 7.57 2.26
C ILE A 28 9.37 6.10 2.50
N ILE A 29 8.33 5.27 2.51
CA ILE A 29 8.45 3.80 2.52
C ILE A 29 7.62 3.27 1.35
N ASP A 30 8.24 2.43 0.52
CA ASP A 30 7.61 1.83 -0.66
C ASP A 30 7.28 0.36 -0.40
N GLU A 31 6.00 0.01 -0.48
CA GLU A 31 5.44 -1.34 -0.43
C GLU A 31 6.01 -2.24 0.69
N PRO A 32 5.93 -1.83 1.96
CA PRO A 32 6.63 -2.49 3.07
C PRO A 32 6.22 -3.96 3.29
N PHE A 33 5.00 -4.35 2.92
CA PHE A 33 4.52 -5.73 3.03
C PHE A 33 4.83 -6.60 1.82
N TYR A 34 5.57 -6.10 0.82
CA TYR A 34 5.77 -6.83 -0.43
C TYR A 34 6.55 -8.13 -0.23
N ALA A 35 7.67 -8.11 0.52
CA ALA A 35 8.44 -9.33 0.79
C ALA A 35 7.63 -10.35 1.62
N ALA A 36 6.86 -9.88 2.61
CA ALA A 36 5.98 -10.74 3.41
C ALA A 36 4.89 -11.39 2.53
N TYR A 37 4.31 -10.62 1.61
CA TYR A 37 3.35 -11.11 0.62
C TYR A 37 3.95 -12.17 -0.30
N LEU A 38 5.11 -11.91 -0.90
CA LEU A 38 5.80 -12.86 -1.78
C LEU A 38 6.20 -14.16 -1.05
N HIS A 39 6.68 -14.02 0.18
CA HIS A 39 7.06 -15.16 1.02
C HIS A 39 5.86 -16.04 1.34
N LYS A 40 4.73 -15.44 1.76
CA LYS A 40 3.54 -16.17 2.20
C LYS A 40 2.77 -16.79 1.03
N THR A 41 2.70 -16.12 -0.13
CA THR A 41 1.95 -16.61 -1.28
C THR A 41 2.73 -17.55 -2.18
N GLY A 42 4.06 -17.48 -2.18
CA GLY A 42 4.89 -18.25 -3.09
C GLY A 42 4.79 -17.83 -4.56
N ILE A 43 4.13 -16.71 -4.85
CA ILE A 43 3.96 -16.23 -6.24
C ILE A 43 5.31 -16.03 -6.90
N ASN A 44 5.46 -16.57 -8.12
CA ASN A 44 6.63 -16.34 -8.95
C ASN A 44 6.56 -14.94 -9.56
N HIS A 45 7.34 -14.03 -9.00
CA HIS A 45 7.45 -12.65 -9.46
C HIS A 45 8.91 -12.31 -9.78
N PRO A 46 9.19 -11.48 -10.79
CA PRO A 46 10.55 -11.05 -11.08
C PRO A 46 11.28 -10.52 -9.83
N MET A 47 12.51 -10.95 -9.62
CA MET A 47 13.35 -10.58 -8.46
C MET A 47 12.78 -11.03 -7.09
N ARG A 48 11.90 -12.03 -7.06
CA ARG A 48 11.27 -12.52 -5.84
C ARG A 48 12.29 -12.85 -4.75
N ASP A 49 13.31 -13.61 -5.09
CA ASP A 49 14.27 -14.13 -4.11
C ASP A 49 15.17 -13.01 -3.57
N GLU A 50 15.56 -12.05 -4.41
CA GLU A 50 16.30 -10.86 -4.00
C GLU A 50 15.47 -9.96 -3.09
N ILE A 51 14.17 -9.78 -3.37
CA ILE A 51 13.26 -8.99 -2.54
C ILE A 51 13.11 -9.66 -1.17
N ILE A 52 12.86 -10.97 -1.13
CA ILE A 52 12.72 -11.74 0.11
C ILE A 52 14.02 -11.70 0.94
N ALA A 53 15.18 -11.75 0.29
CA ALA A 53 16.48 -11.71 0.96
C ALA A 53 16.83 -10.33 1.53
N SER A 54 16.28 -9.25 0.96
CA SER A 54 16.65 -7.88 1.31
C SER A 54 15.64 -7.14 2.19
N GLN A 55 14.42 -7.64 2.34
CA GLN A 55 13.34 -6.99 3.07
C GLN A 55 12.78 -7.87 4.19
N GLN A 56 12.05 -7.25 5.13
CA GLN A 56 11.38 -7.96 6.23
C GLN A 56 10.23 -8.83 5.70
N ILE A 57 10.29 -10.13 5.98
CA ILE A 57 9.28 -11.12 5.59
C ILE A 57 8.24 -11.41 6.68
N ASN A 58 8.55 -11.06 7.94
CA ASN A 58 7.61 -11.23 9.04
C ASN A 58 6.69 -10.01 9.13
N PRO A 59 5.37 -10.15 8.93
CA PRO A 59 4.44 -9.02 8.98
C PRO A 59 4.44 -8.29 10.33
N VAL A 60 4.71 -8.96 11.45
CA VAL A 60 4.82 -8.31 12.76
C VAL A 60 6.03 -7.38 12.80
N GLY A 61 7.17 -7.82 12.28
CA GLY A 61 8.35 -6.96 12.16
C GLY A 61 8.14 -5.77 11.24
N VAL A 62 7.43 -5.98 10.10
CA VAL A 62 7.05 -4.87 9.20
C VAL A 62 6.20 -3.84 9.94
N ILE A 63 5.20 -4.28 10.70
CA ILE A 63 4.33 -3.38 11.47
C ILE A 63 5.15 -2.57 12.49
N ASP A 64 6.04 -3.23 13.24
CA ASP A 64 6.90 -2.53 14.21
C ASP A 64 7.74 -1.43 13.54
N ASP A 65 8.35 -1.73 12.40
CA ASP A 65 9.11 -0.75 11.62
C ASP A 65 8.25 0.43 11.12
N LEU A 66 6.97 0.19 10.82
CA LEU A 66 6.06 1.21 10.32
C LEU A 66 5.59 2.17 11.40
N VAL A 67 5.20 1.67 12.57
CA VAL A 67 4.58 2.48 13.63
C VAL A 67 5.59 3.03 14.62
N ASN A 68 6.76 2.38 14.77
CA ASN A 68 7.77 2.78 15.73
C ASN A 68 8.47 4.08 15.30
N LYS A 69 8.20 5.16 16.05
CA LYS A 69 8.77 6.48 15.78
C LYS A 69 10.29 6.52 15.85
N LYS A 70 10.94 5.56 16.53
CA LYS A 70 12.41 5.47 16.58
C LYS A 70 13.05 5.21 15.22
N HIS A 71 12.29 4.58 14.30
CA HIS A 71 12.72 4.31 12.93
C HIS A 71 12.37 5.45 11.96
N GLN A 72 11.74 6.52 12.44
CA GLN A 72 11.38 7.68 11.64
C GLN A 72 12.50 8.74 11.75
N VAL A 73 13.09 9.10 10.60
CA VAL A 73 14.20 10.06 10.53
C VAL A 73 13.68 11.49 10.40
N LYS A 74 12.61 11.70 9.64
CA LYS A 74 12.02 13.02 9.39
C LYS A 74 10.75 13.23 10.21
N LEU A 75 10.23 14.46 10.19
CA LEU A 75 9.04 14.87 10.96
C LEU A 75 7.79 14.07 10.60
N HIS A 76 7.66 13.71 9.33
CA HIS A 76 6.51 12.97 8.78
C HIS A 76 6.99 11.74 8.02
N ARG A 77 6.08 10.76 7.84
CA ARG A 77 6.34 9.54 7.07
C ARG A 77 5.17 9.28 6.13
N TYR A 78 5.49 9.01 4.87
CA TYR A 78 4.56 8.54 3.87
C TYR A 78 4.86 7.09 3.53
N GLN A 79 3.87 6.23 3.68
CA GLN A 79 3.94 4.79 3.44
C GLN A 79 3.06 4.48 2.22
N LYS A 80 3.66 4.04 1.12
CA LYS A 80 2.91 3.55 -0.04
C LYS A 80 2.59 2.07 0.16
N HIS A 81 1.31 1.75 0.19
CA HIS A 81 0.81 0.38 0.34
C HIS A 81 0.06 -0.09 -0.89
N MET A 82 0.33 -1.34 -1.30
CA MET A 82 -0.49 -2.05 -2.26
C MET A 82 -1.49 -2.91 -1.49
N THR A 83 -2.78 -2.72 -1.74
CA THR A 83 -3.85 -3.37 -0.97
C THR A 83 -3.82 -4.89 -1.07
N GLN A 84 -3.42 -5.44 -2.22
CA GLN A 84 -3.27 -6.89 -2.40
C GLN A 84 -2.16 -7.53 -1.55
N HIS A 85 -1.20 -6.74 -1.02
CA HIS A 85 -0.18 -7.26 -0.13
C HIS A 85 -0.69 -7.53 1.29
N MET A 86 -1.85 -6.96 1.66
CA MET A 86 -2.47 -7.21 2.96
C MET A 86 -3.25 -8.51 2.93
N LEU A 87 -2.57 -9.60 3.27
CA LEU A 87 -3.14 -10.93 3.29
C LEU A 87 -4.02 -11.15 4.52
N GLU A 88 -4.95 -12.08 4.41
CA GLU A 88 -5.74 -12.54 5.55
C GLU A 88 -4.84 -13.09 6.65
N GLY A 89 -5.14 -12.70 7.89
CA GLY A 89 -4.36 -13.06 9.08
C GLY A 89 -3.19 -12.12 9.39
N PHE A 90 -2.95 -11.08 8.58
CA PHE A 90 -2.07 -9.99 9.00
C PHE A 90 -2.80 -9.10 10.01
N ASP A 91 -2.09 -8.69 11.07
CA ASP A 91 -2.67 -7.78 12.05
C ASP A 91 -2.99 -6.42 11.42
N LEU A 92 -4.18 -5.91 11.69
CA LEU A 92 -4.66 -4.63 11.19
C LEU A 92 -4.78 -3.57 12.30
N THR A 93 -4.51 -3.93 13.56
CA THR A 93 -4.70 -3.01 14.69
C THR A 93 -3.85 -1.75 14.61
N TRP A 94 -2.66 -1.83 13.98
CA TRP A 94 -1.76 -0.72 13.75
C TRP A 94 -2.36 0.40 12.86
N LEU A 95 -3.40 0.10 12.07
CA LEU A 95 -4.10 1.10 11.25
C LEU A 95 -4.74 2.21 12.09
N ASN A 96 -4.97 1.96 13.37
CA ASN A 96 -5.45 2.95 14.32
C ASN A 96 -4.40 4.04 14.64
N GLU A 97 -3.12 3.76 14.40
CA GLU A 97 -2.01 4.65 14.75
C GLU A 97 -1.56 5.56 13.59
N VAL A 98 -2.13 5.38 12.40
CA VAL A 98 -1.74 6.09 11.19
C VAL A 98 -2.93 6.78 10.52
N THR A 99 -2.65 7.79 9.72
CA THR A 99 -3.65 8.43 8.87
C THR A 99 -3.86 7.60 7.62
N ASN A 100 -5.00 6.91 7.53
CA ASN A 100 -5.31 6.07 6.38
C ASN A 100 -5.93 6.89 5.25
N VAL A 101 -5.35 6.78 4.06
CA VAL A 101 -5.80 7.44 2.83
C VAL A 101 -5.95 6.40 1.73
N PHE A 102 -7.07 6.41 1.03
CA PHE A 102 -7.38 5.46 -0.05
C PHE A 102 -7.34 6.17 -1.40
N LEU A 103 -6.38 5.78 -2.22
CA LEU A 103 -6.23 6.26 -3.59
C LEU A 103 -6.97 5.31 -4.53
N ILE A 104 -8.01 5.80 -5.18
CA ILE A 104 -8.84 5.03 -6.09
C ILE A 104 -8.67 5.47 -7.54
N ARG A 105 -9.10 4.60 -8.44
CA ARG A 105 -9.20 4.88 -9.87
C ARG A 105 -10.36 4.12 -10.45
N HIS A 106 -11.05 4.69 -11.43
CA HIS A 106 -12.16 4.02 -12.10
C HIS A 106 -11.74 2.63 -12.61
N PRO A 107 -12.46 1.54 -12.26
CA PRO A 107 -12.06 0.16 -12.55
C PRO A 107 -11.73 -0.10 -14.02
N ALA A 108 -12.55 0.40 -14.96
CA ALA A 108 -12.30 0.22 -16.39
C ALA A 108 -10.95 0.81 -16.84
N ARG A 109 -10.50 1.91 -16.22
CA ARG A 109 -9.19 2.51 -16.51
C ARG A 109 -8.04 1.69 -15.93
N VAL A 110 -8.26 1.05 -14.77
CA VAL A 110 -7.29 0.12 -14.18
C VAL A 110 -7.15 -1.10 -15.05
N ILE A 111 -8.25 -1.76 -15.41
CA ILE A 111 -8.28 -2.97 -16.25
C ILE A 111 -7.61 -2.68 -17.60
N LYS A 112 -7.95 -1.59 -18.27
CA LYS A 112 -7.31 -1.21 -19.55
C LYS A 112 -5.80 -1.02 -19.41
N SER A 113 -5.34 -0.42 -18.32
CA SER A 113 -3.91 -0.14 -18.08
C SER A 113 -3.14 -1.37 -17.61
N PHE A 114 -3.81 -2.30 -16.90
CA PHE A 114 -3.21 -3.49 -16.32
C PHE A 114 -3.25 -4.67 -17.32
N GLY A 115 -4.37 -4.84 -18.01
CA GLY A 115 -4.58 -5.92 -18.99
C GLY A 115 -3.64 -5.84 -20.21
N ALA A 116 -3.11 -4.67 -20.53
CA ALA A 116 -2.06 -4.52 -21.54
C ALA A 116 -0.72 -5.21 -21.15
N ARG A 117 -0.57 -5.66 -19.91
CA ARG A 117 0.65 -6.31 -19.39
C ARG A 117 0.44 -7.74 -18.89
N LEU A 118 -0.78 -8.13 -18.58
CA LEU A 118 -1.12 -9.46 -18.04
C LEU A 118 -2.34 -10.03 -18.75
N ASN A 119 -2.15 -11.11 -19.48
CA ASN A 119 -3.20 -11.74 -20.30
C ASN A 119 -4.36 -12.37 -19.50
N ASN A 120 -4.28 -12.48 -18.16
CA ASN A 120 -5.28 -13.10 -17.30
C ASN A 120 -5.38 -12.43 -15.92
N ALA A 121 -5.38 -11.08 -15.85
CA ALA A 121 -5.55 -10.38 -14.58
C ALA A 121 -6.92 -10.64 -13.94
N THR A 122 -6.93 -11.05 -12.68
CA THR A 122 -8.15 -11.24 -11.87
C THR A 122 -8.48 -9.98 -11.06
N ILE A 123 -9.68 -9.94 -10.48
CA ILE A 123 -10.09 -8.87 -9.56
C ILE A 123 -9.19 -8.85 -8.32
N ASP A 124 -8.68 -10.00 -7.90
CA ASP A 124 -7.81 -10.10 -6.74
C ASP A 124 -6.41 -9.52 -7.03
N ASP A 125 -5.90 -9.63 -8.26
CA ASP A 125 -4.63 -9.03 -8.68
C ASP A 125 -4.65 -7.50 -8.69
N ILE A 126 -5.82 -6.89 -8.82
CA ILE A 126 -6.00 -5.43 -8.78
C ILE A 126 -6.35 -4.91 -7.38
N GLY A 127 -6.53 -5.79 -6.39
CA GLY A 127 -6.63 -5.45 -4.98
C GLY A 127 -7.90 -4.71 -4.54
N PHE A 128 -8.95 -4.66 -5.36
CA PHE A 128 -10.18 -3.92 -5.03
C PHE A 128 -10.93 -4.50 -3.83
N LYS A 129 -11.00 -5.83 -3.72
CA LYS A 129 -11.65 -6.48 -2.57
C LYS A 129 -10.91 -6.17 -1.26
N GLN A 130 -9.58 -6.25 -1.29
CA GLN A 130 -8.73 -5.94 -0.16
C GLN A 130 -8.83 -4.47 0.20
N GLN A 131 -8.88 -3.57 -0.79
CA GLN A 131 -9.05 -2.14 -0.56
C GLN A 131 -10.37 -1.83 0.15
N LEU A 132 -11.47 -2.46 -0.28
CA LEU A 132 -12.77 -2.31 0.38
C LEU A 132 -12.77 -2.87 1.81
N LYS A 133 -12.17 -4.04 2.03
CA LYS A 133 -12.03 -4.62 3.38
C LYS A 133 -11.27 -3.69 4.32
N LEU A 134 -10.14 -3.14 3.89
CA LEU A 134 -9.35 -2.19 4.68
C LEU A 134 -10.12 -0.90 4.97
N PHE A 135 -10.82 -0.36 3.97
CA PHE A 135 -11.64 0.84 4.13
C PHE A 135 -12.74 0.63 5.18
N ASN A 136 -13.46 -0.50 5.09
CA ASN A 136 -14.51 -0.83 6.06
C ASN A 136 -13.93 -1.00 7.47
N TYR A 137 -12.83 -1.74 7.61
CA TYR A 137 -12.16 -1.92 8.89
C TYR A 137 -11.77 -0.58 9.53
N VAL A 138 -11.11 0.31 8.78
CA VAL A 138 -10.73 1.65 9.28
C VAL A 138 -11.95 2.49 9.65
N SER A 139 -13.04 2.37 8.89
CA SER A 139 -14.30 3.06 9.19
C SER A 139 -14.97 2.54 10.46
N GLU A 140 -14.93 1.23 10.71
CA GLU A 140 -15.45 0.59 11.91
C GLU A 140 -14.66 0.98 13.18
N LEU A 141 -13.38 1.35 13.04
CA LEU A 141 -12.58 1.95 14.13
C LEU A 141 -13.05 3.37 14.52
N GLY A 142 -14.04 3.93 13.82
CA GLY A 142 -14.53 5.28 14.04
C GLY A 142 -13.76 6.38 13.29
N HIS A 143 -12.80 6.00 12.45
CA HIS A 143 -12.10 6.94 11.58
C HIS A 143 -12.94 7.31 10.35
N ARG A 144 -12.63 8.46 9.76
CA ARG A 144 -13.14 8.87 8.44
C ARG A 144 -11.98 8.85 7.46
N PRO A 145 -11.68 7.70 6.82
CA PRO A 145 -10.58 7.62 5.88
C PRO A 145 -10.80 8.55 4.69
N LEU A 146 -9.75 9.28 4.30
CA LEU A 146 -9.78 10.13 3.11
C LEU A 146 -9.74 9.25 1.87
N VAL A 147 -10.63 9.52 0.91
CA VAL A 147 -10.62 8.87 -0.41
C VAL A 147 -10.25 9.90 -1.47
N ILE A 148 -9.26 9.58 -2.28
CA ILE A 148 -8.76 10.43 -3.36
C ILE A 148 -8.93 9.70 -4.70
N ASP A 149 -9.63 10.30 -5.65
CA ASP A 149 -9.65 9.78 -7.02
C ASP A 149 -8.40 10.24 -7.78
N SER A 150 -7.65 9.30 -8.33
CA SER A 150 -6.46 9.58 -9.12
C SER A 150 -6.75 10.41 -10.39
N PHE A 151 -8.00 10.52 -10.80
CA PHE A 151 -8.42 11.42 -11.87
C PHE A 151 -8.26 12.90 -11.49
N ASP A 152 -8.58 13.24 -10.24
CA ASP A 152 -8.49 14.62 -9.75
C ASP A 152 -7.03 15.09 -9.56
N ILE A 153 -6.12 14.17 -9.31
CA ILE A 153 -4.68 14.48 -9.20
C ILE A 153 -4.07 14.85 -10.57
N ARG A 154 -4.70 14.46 -11.67
CA ARG A 154 -4.19 14.68 -13.04
C ARG A 154 -4.59 16.02 -13.65
N LYS A 155 -5.40 16.80 -12.97
CA LYS A 155 -5.81 18.15 -13.39
C LYS A 155 -4.73 19.15 -12.99
#